data_dc9d073da15d0998f6b01760e2801f52
#
_entry.id   dc9d073da15d0998f6b01760e2801f52
#
_cell.length_a   1.000
_cell.length_b   1.000
_cell.length_c   1.000
_cell.angle_alpha   90.00
_cell.angle_beta   90.00
_cell.angle_gamma   90.00
#
_symmetry.space_group_name_H-M   'P 1'
#
loop_
_entity.id
_entity.type
_entity.pdbx_description
1 polymer ?
#
loop_
_entity_poly.entity_id
_entity_poly.type
_entity_poly.pdbx_seq_one_letter_code
_entity_poly.pdbx_strand_id
1 'polypeptide(L)'
;DDKLSVIYYIDDKAKFSNGERIKAVDVKFSFDTLMSNDAHPQYRLYWADVNSAEVLNEYSVRFVFKKTNPELHMMLGDLPIFSAKWFNKKQFNSVVLDDPIASGPYIVSDYEIGRFIEYKRNPKYWAKKKPTRVGMFNFDTIIFKYYKDMTVALEAFKAGEYDFIYENHSKRWARDYSGPNFDNGVIIKRQLKHSNNTGIQGFIFNTRKEIFKNREIRKAITLAFDFKWSNDNLFYNQYERCDSYFSNSELSASIVPSDNEVMLAKKLGINLNRLKNKEHNFIVNNNIRNNLIEAKKIFDKLGYNVVNNKLFSPQGEKVEFSFLLA
;
A
#
# COMPACT_ATOMS: atom_id res chain seq x y z
N ASP A 1 25.77 -21.92 9.07
CA ASP A 1 24.78 -21.11 8.33
C ASP A 1 24.63 -19.75 8.97
N ASP A 2 25.30 -18.75 8.39
CA ASP A 2 25.30 -17.37 8.87
C ASP A 2 24.00 -16.61 8.53
N LYS A 3 23.12 -17.23 7.71
CA LYS A 3 21.85 -16.64 7.22
C LYS A 3 22.04 -15.31 6.49
N LEU A 4 23.22 -15.07 5.92
CA LEU A 4 23.56 -13.86 5.18
C LEU A 4 23.47 -14.04 3.67
N SER A 5 22.97 -15.17 3.20
CA SER A 5 22.73 -15.37 1.78
C SER A 5 21.62 -16.40 1.53
N VAL A 6 21.05 -16.34 0.33
CA VAL A 6 20.11 -17.33 -0.20
C VAL A 6 20.44 -17.62 -1.65
N ILE A 7 20.28 -18.88 -2.06
CA ILE A 7 20.45 -19.31 -3.45
C ILE A 7 19.09 -19.71 -4.00
N TYR A 8 18.73 -19.10 -5.14
CA TYR A 8 17.54 -19.48 -5.93
C TYR A 8 17.97 -20.27 -7.14
N TYR A 9 17.22 -21.33 -7.40
CA TYR A 9 17.34 -22.15 -8.61
C TYR A 9 16.16 -21.83 -9.52
N ILE A 10 16.45 -21.46 -10.77
CA ILE A 10 15.45 -21.13 -11.77
C ILE A 10 14.82 -22.41 -12.28
N ASP A 11 13.48 -22.46 -12.27
CA ASP A 11 12.73 -23.59 -12.80
C ASP A 11 13.10 -23.88 -14.26
N ASP A 12 13.31 -25.13 -14.61
CA ASP A 12 13.72 -25.56 -15.95
C ASP A 12 12.70 -25.22 -17.04
N LYS A 13 11.44 -25.01 -16.67
CA LYS A 13 10.33 -24.61 -17.56
C LYS A 13 10.15 -23.10 -17.66
N ALA A 14 10.81 -22.31 -16.79
CA ALA A 14 10.63 -20.87 -16.77
C ALA A 14 11.09 -20.21 -18.07
N LYS A 15 10.14 -19.51 -18.74
CA LYS A 15 10.35 -18.89 -20.04
C LYS A 15 9.69 -17.55 -20.15
N PHE A 16 10.26 -16.70 -20.94
CA PHE A 16 9.62 -15.49 -21.44
C PHE A 16 8.58 -15.81 -22.53
N SER A 17 7.76 -14.81 -22.85
CA SER A 17 6.69 -14.90 -23.87
C SER A 17 7.21 -15.23 -25.28
N ASN A 18 8.45 -14.88 -25.59
CA ASN A 18 9.13 -15.21 -26.85
C ASN A 18 9.70 -16.64 -26.88
N GLY A 19 9.55 -17.42 -25.78
CA GLY A 19 10.03 -18.80 -25.65
C GLY A 19 11.47 -18.95 -25.15
N GLU A 20 12.23 -17.86 -24.98
CA GLU A 20 13.57 -17.90 -24.38
C GLU A 20 13.49 -18.28 -22.91
N ARG A 21 14.44 -19.11 -22.45
CA ARG A 21 14.52 -19.49 -21.03
C ARG A 21 14.97 -18.32 -20.19
N ILE A 22 14.38 -18.19 -19.00
CA ILE A 22 14.83 -17.25 -17.97
C ILE A 22 16.16 -17.78 -17.39
N LYS A 23 17.15 -16.91 -17.30
CA LYS A 23 18.49 -17.22 -16.80
C LYS A 23 18.86 -16.39 -15.59
N ALA A 24 19.87 -16.81 -14.86
CA ALA A 24 20.38 -16.10 -13.69
C ALA A 24 20.85 -14.66 -14.01
N VAL A 25 21.31 -14.42 -15.23
CA VAL A 25 21.66 -13.06 -15.70
C VAL A 25 20.45 -12.14 -15.77
N ASP A 26 19.24 -12.66 -16.11
CA ASP A 26 18.01 -11.88 -16.12
C ASP A 26 17.59 -11.49 -14.70
N VAL A 27 17.75 -12.40 -13.74
CA VAL A 27 17.45 -12.16 -12.33
C VAL A 27 18.39 -11.08 -11.76
N LYS A 28 19.70 -11.25 -12.00
CA LYS A 28 20.69 -10.25 -11.57
C LYS A 28 20.43 -8.88 -12.22
N PHE A 29 20.21 -8.85 -13.52
CA PHE A 29 19.89 -7.63 -14.26
C PHE A 29 18.65 -6.93 -13.66
N SER A 30 17.59 -7.68 -13.36
CA SER A 30 16.36 -7.15 -12.79
C SER A 30 16.59 -6.51 -11.42
N PHE A 31 17.34 -7.19 -10.55
CA PHE A 31 17.69 -6.68 -9.23
C PHE A 31 18.55 -5.41 -9.36
N ASP A 32 19.64 -5.45 -10.12
CA ASP A 32 20.55 -4.31 -10.28
C ASP A 32 19.82 -3.09 -10.85
N THR A 33 18.93 -3.31 -11.82
CA THR A 33 18.11 -2.24 -12.43
C THR A 33 17.17 -1.61 -11.41
N LEU A 34 16.45 -2.41 -10.63
CA LEU A 34 15.50 -1.90 -9.62
C LEU A 34 16.22 -1.25 -8.43
N MET A 35 17.46 -1.63 -8.16
CA MET A 35 18.30 -0.98 -7.15
C MET A 35 19.02 0.27 -7.67
N SER A 36 18.98 0.55 -8.98
CA SER A 36 19.61 1.72 -9.58
C SER A 36 18.81 3.01 -9.31
N ASN A 37 19.43 4.16 -9.67
CA ASN A 37 18.76 5.46 -9.56
C ASN A 37 17.67 5.67 -10.62
N ASP A 38 17.62 4.87 -11.66
CA ASP A 38 16.61 4.94 -12.72
C ASP A 38 15.28 4.32 -12.30
N ALA A 39 15.28 3.51 -11.23
CA ALA A 39 14.05 2.94 -10.69
C ALA A 39 13.47 3.80 -9.55
N HIS A 40 12.16 3.63 -9.32
CA HIS A 40 11.48 4.32 -8.23
C HIS A 40 12.15 4.04 -6.87
N PRO A 41 12.36 5.05 -6.00
CA PRO A 41 13.08 4.89 -4.73
C PRO A 41 12.52 3.81 -3.79
N GLN A 42 11.24 3.47 -3.89
CA GLN A 42 10.60 2.44 -3.07
C GLN A 42 11.28 1.07 -3.20
N TYR A 43 11.81 0.70 -4.38
CA TYR A 43 12.50 -0.57 -4.57
C TYR A 43 13.79 -0.63 -3.77
N ARG A 44 14.57 0.46 -3.77
CA ARG A 44 15.78 0.57 -2.96
C ARG A 44 15.51 0.52 -1.46
N LEU A 45 14.36 1.02 -1.02
CA LEU A 45 13.93 0.92 0.39
C LEU A 45 13.45 -0.49 0.71
N TYR A 46 12.69 -1.12 -0.18
CA TYR A 46 12.14 -2.45 0.04
C TYR A 46 13.23 -3.52 0.15
N TRP A 47 14.25 -3.48 -0.70
CA TRP A 47 15.39 -4.40 -0.66
C TRP A 47 16.67 -3.78 -0.08
N ALA A 48 16.55 -2.79 0.81
CA ALA A 48 17.69 -2.05 1.36
C ALA A 48 18.71 -2.95 2.06
N ASP A 49 18.26 -4.08 2.65
CA ASP A 49 19.10 -5.03 3.36
C ASP A 49 19.76 -6.08 2.44
N VAL A 50 19.44 -6.10 1.14
CA VAL A 50 20.12 -6.92 0.16
C VAL A 50 21.35 -6.18 -0.35
N ASN A 51 22.51 -6.84 -0.29
CA ASN A 51 23.79 -6.26 -0.71
C ASN A 51 24.01 -6.43 -2.21
N SER A 52 23.86 -7.67 -2.73
CA SER A 52 24.15 -7.97 -4.12
C SER A 52 23.42 -9.23 -4.60
N ALA A 53 23.30 -9.33 -5.93
CA ALA A 53 22.91 -10.55 -6.63
C ALA A 53 24.12 -11.07 -7.44
N GLU A 54 24.45 -12.35 -7.29
CA GLU A 54 25.61 -13.02 -7.89
C GLU A 54 25.12 -14.19 -8.76
N VAL A 55 25.55 -14.20 -10.02
CA VAL A 55 25.30 -15.35 -10.91
C VAL A 55 26.28 -16.46 -10.56
N LEU A 56 25.75 -17.61 -10.08
CA LEU A 56 26.58 -18.78 -9.77
C LEU A 56 26.79 -19.66 -11.01
N ASN A 57 25.72 -19.85 -11.77
CA ASN A 57 25.72 -20.51 -13.07
C ASN A 57 24.52 -20.03 -13.89
N GLU A 58 24.26 -20.63 -15.04
CA GLU A 58 23.20 -20.21 -15.96
C GLU A 58 21.80 -20.15 -15.32
N TYR A 59 21.54 -20.99 -14.29
CA TYR A 59 20.22 -21.18 -13.69
C TYR A 59 20.21 -21.07 -12.18
N SER A 60 21.27 -20.54 -11.56
CA SER A 60 21.26 -20.24 -10.14
C SER A 60 21.86 -18.89 -9.82
N VAL A 61 21.22 -18.18 -8.89
CA VAL A 61 21.60 -16.86 -8.42
C VAL A 61 21.68 -16.86 -6.90
N ARG A 62 22.73 -16.25 -6.36
CA ARG A 62 22.88 -16.00 -4.93
C ARG A 62 22.56 -14.54 -4.64
N PHE A 63 21.75 -14.31 -3.64
CA PHE A 63 21.60 -12.98 -3.03
C PHE A 63 22.35 -12.94 -1.71
N VAL A 64 23.16 -11.90 -1.53
CA VAL A 64 23.93 -11.66 -0.31
C VAL A 64 23.26 -10.55 0.48
N PHE A 65 23.15 -10.72 1.78
CA PHE A 65 22.47 -9.78 2.69
C PHE A 65 23.49 -8.97 3.52
N LYS A 66 23.13 -7.74 3.85
CA LYS A 66 23.93 -6.87 4.73
C LYS A 66 23.80 -7.25 6.20
N LYS A 67 22.66 -7.81 6.56
CA LYS A 67 22.34 -8.27 7.92
C LYS A 67 21.36 -9.43 7.86
N THR A 68 21.26 -10.19 8.94
CA THR A 68 20.27 -11.26 9.08
C THR A 68 18.87 -10.69 9.25
N ASN A 69 17.94 -11.17 8.41
CA ASN A 69 16.52 -10.88 8.53
C ASN A 69 15.76 -12.13 8.01
N PRO A 70 14.87 -12.73 8.81
CA PRO A 70 14.18 -13.97 8.45
C PRO A 70 13.24 -13.83 7.24
N GLU A 71 12.89 -12.63 6.83
CA GLU A 71 11.93 -12.36 5.74
C GLU A 71 12.59 -12.08 4.38
N LEU A 72 13.89 -11.73 4.34
CA LEU A 72 14.56 -11.30 3.11
C LEU A 72 14.46 -12.31 1.97
N HIS A 73 14.55 -13.59 2.28
CA HIS A 73 14.41 -14.65 1.26
C HIS A 73 12.99 -14.72 0.70
N MET A 74 11.97 -14.34 1.46
CA MET A 74 10.59 -14.27 0.96
C MET A 74 10.35 -12.96 0.16
N MET A 75 10.88 -11.84 0.65
CA MET A 75 10.76 -10.53 -0.02
C MET A 75 11.40 -10.54 -1.42
N LEU A 76 12.46 -11.32 -1.63
CA LEU A 76 13.06 -11.52 -2.96
C LEU A 76 12.18 -12.33 -3.92
N GLY A 77 11.21 -13.08 -3.41
CA GLY A 77 10.22 -13.77 -4.22
C GLY A 77 9.30 -12.82 -5.01
N ASP A 78 9.20 -11.57 -4.58
CA ASP A 78 8.42 -10.51 -5.26
C ASP A 78 9.23 -9.77 -6.34
N LEU A 79 10.50 -10.15 -6.57
CA LEU A 79 11.33 -9.50 -7.58
C LEU A 79 10.77 -9.76 -8.99
N PRO A 80 10.30 -8.72 -9.72
CA PRO A 80 9.90 -8.89 -11.11
C PRO A 80 11.11 -9.15 -11.99
N ILE A 81 11.05 -10.19 -12.83
CA ILE A 81 12.16 -10.59 -13.68
C ILE A 81 11.96 -10.04 -15.09
N PHE A 82 12.91 -9.21 -15.50
CA PHE A 82 12.98 -8.62 -16.83
C PHE A 82 13.95 -9.40 -17.72
N SER A 83 13.69 -9.42 -19.03
CA SER A 83 14.67 -9.96 -19.99
C SER A 83 15.83 -8.97 -20.18
N ALA A 84 17.00 -9.33 -19.70
CA ALA A 84 18.22 -8.52 -19.88
C ALA A 84 18.51 -8.23 -21.36
N LYS A 85 18.23 -9.20 -22.22
CA LYS A 85 18.43 -9.07 -23.68
C LYS A 85 17.46 -8.07 -24.29
N TRP A 86 16.19 -8.06 -23.88
CA TRP A 86 15.18 -7.13 -24.41
C TRP A 86 15.46 -5.71 -23.95
N PHE A 87 15.91 -5.52 -22.70
CA PHE A 87 16.27 -4.21 -22.15
C PHE A 87 17.63 -3.69 -22.62
N ASN A 88 18.44 -4.52 -23.29
CA ASN A 88 19.76 -4.12 -23.75
C ASN A 88 19.67 -2.80 -24.55
N LYS A 89 20.42 -1.77 -24.09
CA LYS A 89 20.44 -0.40 -24.65
C LYS A 89 19.18 0.43 -24.45
N LYS A 90 18.17 -0.05 -23.71
CA LYS A 90 16.98 0.75 -23.34
C LYS A 90 17.17 1.39 -21.98
N GLN A 91 16.77 2.65 -21.87
CA GLN A 91 16.76 3.31 -20.56
C GLN A 91 15.52 2.89 -19.77
N PHE A 92 15.72 2.39 -18.55
CA PHE A 92 14.63 1.89 -17.72
C PHE A 92 13.62 2.97 -17.31
N ASN A 93 14.07 4.22 -17.16
CA ASN A 93 13.25 5.38 -16.78
C ASN A 93 12.63 6.12 -17.99
N SER A 94 12.69 5.55 -19.18
CA SER A 94 12.11 6.13 -20.39
C SER A 94 10.86 5.36 -20.84
N VAL A 95 10.02 6.04 -21.61
CA VAL A 95 8.89 5.37 -22.29
C VAL A 95 9.42 4.44 -23.37
N VAL A 96 9.04 3.18 -23.29
CA VAL A 96 9.38 2.16 -24.30
C VAL A 96 8.08 1.73 -24.96
N LEU A 97 8.03 1.87 -26.28
CA LEU A 97 6.84 1.54 -27.10
C LEU A 97 6.92 0.15 -27.76
N ASP A 98 8.06 -0.52 -27.64
CA ASP A 98 8.19 -1.90 -28.12
C ASP A 98 7.40 -2.86 -27.24
N ASP A 99 6.84 -3.90 -27.83
CA ASP A 99 6.12 -4.94 -27.10
C ASP A 99 7.01 -5.59 -26.04
N PRO A 100 6.62 -5.55 -24.74
CA PRO A 100 7.46 -6.07 -23.68
C PRO A 100 7.52 -7.60 -23.71
N ILE A 101 8.72 -8.14 -23.56
CA ILE A 101 8.94 -9.56 -23.34
C ILE A 101 8.78 -9.84 -21.86
N ALA A 102 7.70 -10.52 -21.48
CA ALA A 102 7.36 -10.87 -20.11
C ALA A 102 7.26 -12.37 -19.90
N SER A 103 7.22 -12.82 -18.65
CA SER A 103 7.10 -14.25 -18.30
C SER A 103 5.71 -14.61 -17.74
N GLY A 104 4.78 -13.67 -17.78
CA GLY A 104 3.44 -13.80 -17.23
C GLY A 104 2.43 -14.53 -18.10
N PRO A 105 1.21 -14.74 -17.56
CA PRO A 105 0.13 -15.45 -18.24
C PRO A 105 -0.53 -14.65 -19.36
N TYR A 106 -0.28 -13.36 -19.43
CA TYR A 106 -0.82 -12.45 -20.45
C TYR A 106 0.31 -11.74 -21.18
N ILE A 107 0.06 -11.42 -22.44
CA ILE A 107 0.94 -10.63 -23.32
C ILE A 107 0.17 -9.44 -23.85
N VAL A 108 0.83 -8.32 -24.04
CA VAL A 108 0.25 -7.15 -24.72
C VAL A 108 -0.05 -7.55 -26.16
N SER A 109 -1.28 -7.32 -26.61
CA SER A 109 -1.71 -7.65 -27.97
C SER A 109 -2.07 -6.43 -28.78
N ASP A 110 -2.51 -5.35 -28.15
CA ASP A 110 -2.83 -4.08 -28.78
C ASP A 110 -2.82 -2.96 -27.74
N TYR A 111 -2.62 -1.72 -28.17
CA TYR A 111 -2.75 -0.54 -27.32
C TYR A 111 -2.90 0.74 -28.12
N GLU A 112 -3.59 1.70 -27.54
CA GLU A 112 -3.62 3.08 -27.99
C GLU A 112 -3.31 4.00 -26.80
N ILE A 113 -2.23 4.79 -26.92
CA ILE A 113 -1.73 5.63 -25.82
C ILE A 113 -2.84 6.57 -25.32
N GLY A 114 -3.08 6.54 -24.02
CA GLY A 114 -4.11 7.37 -23.36
C GLY A 114 -5.54 6.86 -23.53
N ARG A 115 -5.78 5.76 -24.25
CA ARG A 115 -7.12 5.20 -24.46
C ARG A 115 -7.29 3.79 -23.91
N PHE A 116 -6.45 2.85 -24.34
CA PHE A 116 -6.55 1.48 -23.84
C PHE A 116 -5.24 0.71 -23.99
N ILE A 117 -5.17 -0.42 -23.25
CA ILE A 117 -4.21 -1.50 -23.46
C ILE A 117 -4.96 -2.83 -23.40
N GLU A 118 -4.73 -3.68 -24.39
CA GLU A 118 -5.29 -5.02 -24.50
C GLU A 118 -4.23 -6.08 -24.17
N TYR A 119 -4.61 -7.03 -23.35
CA TYR A 119 -3.81 -8.20 -23.02
C TYR A 119 -4.53 -9.46 -23.50
N LYS A 120 -3.81 -10.34 -24.20
CA LYS A 120 -4.28 -11.69 -24.53
C LYS A 120 -3.61 -12.74 -23.68
N ARG A 121 -4.37 -13.76 -23.31
CA ARG A 121 -3.84 -14.90 -22.56
C ARG A 121 -2.76 -15.61 -23.38
N ASN A 122 -1.61 -15.82 -22.78
CA ASN A 122 -0.49 -16.54 -23.37
C ASN A 122 -0.77 -18.06 -23.36
N PRO A 123 -1.07 -18.70 -24.51
CA PRO A 123 -1.33 -20.14 -24.54
C PRO A 123 -0.08 -20.98 -24.16
N LYS A 124 1.12 -20.38 -24.31
CA LYS A 124 2.41 -21.00 -24.00
C LYS A 124 2.94 -20.63 -22.62
N TYR A 125 2.08 -20.10 -21.72
CA TYR A 125 2.50 -19.72 -20.38
C TYR A 125 3.11 -20.94 -19.64
N TRP A 126 4.37 -20.80 -19.29
CA TRP A 126 5.17 -21.91 -18.73
C TRP A 126 4.65 -22.47 -17.40
N ALA A 127 4.08 -21.61 -16.56
CA ALA A 127 3.60 -21.97 -15.23
C ALA A 127 2.13 -22.44 -15.20
N LYS A 128 1.44 -22.55 -16.34
CA LYS A 128 0.00 -22.90 -16.41
C LYS A 128 -0.38 -24.15 -15.60
N LYS A 129 0.52 -25.14 -15.54
CA LYS A 129 0.31 -26.41 -14.82
C LYS A 129 0.93 -26.45 -13.43
N LYS A 130 1.51 -25.35 -12.94
CA LYS A 130 2.04 -25.29 -11.57
C LYS A 130 0.89 -25.29 -10.56
N PRO A 131 0.98 -26.00 -9.42
CA PRO A 131 -0.09 -26.07 -8.43
C PRO A 131 -0.61 -24.71 -7.97
N THR A 132 0.27 -23.72 -7.89
CA THR A 132 -0.05 -22.33 -7.49
C THR A 132 -0.72 -21.51 -8.60
N ARG A 133 -0.90 -22.05 -9.82
CA ARG A 133 -1.44 -21.34 -10.99
C ARG A 133 -2.62 -22.06 -11.65
N VAL A 134 -2.87 -23.32 -11.28
CA VAL A 134 -4.04 -24.06 -11.78
C VAL A 134 -5.34 -23.36 -11.35
N GLY A 135 -6.28 -23.19 -12.29
CA GLY A 135 -7.55 -22.52 -12.05
C GLY A 135 -7.50 -20.98 -12.11
N MET A 136 -6.33 -20.40 -12.38
CA MET A 136 -6.15 -18.95 -12.51
C MET A 136 -6.09 -18.52 -13.99
N PHE A 137 -6.20 -17.19 -14.23
CA PHE A 137 -6.02 -16.58 -15.55
C PHE A 137 -7.04 -17.06 -16.59
N ASN A 138 -8.32 -16.99 -16.24
CA ASN A 138 -9.42 -17.60 -17.00
C ASN A 138 -9.93 -16.75 -18.16
N PHE A 139 -9.65 -15.44 -18.20
CA PHE A 139 -10.06 -14.58 -19.31
C PHE A 139 -9.12 -14.76 -20.51
N ASP A 140 -9.67 -14.78 -21.72
CA ASP A 140 -8.89 -14.85 -22.96
C ASP A 140 -8.28 -13.48 -23.28
N THR A 141 -9.06 -12.42 -23.04
CA THR A 141 -8.67 -11.04 -23.26
C THR A 141 -9.03 -10.19 -22.05
N ILE A 142 -8.14 -9.27 -21.69
CA ILE A 142 -8.35 -8.26 -20.66
C ILE A 142 -8.01 -6.90 -21.28
N ILE A 143 -8.95 -5.95 -21.24
CA ILE A 143 -8.75 -4.60 -21.78
C ILE A 143 -8.84 -3.60 -20.64
N PHE A 144 -7.79 -2.81 -20.43
CA PHE A 144 -7.82 -1.66 -19.54
C PHE A 144 -8.09 -0.41 -20.38
N LYS A 145 -9.20 0.27 -20.09
CA LYS A 145 -9.57 1.55 -20.72
C LYS A 145 -9.17 2.71 -19.81
N TYR A 146 -8.63 3.75 -20.40
CA TYR A 146 -8.20 4.97 -19.71
C TYR A 146 -9.14 6.12 -20.03
N TYR A 147 -9.54 6.84 -19.01
CA TYR A 147 -10.39 8.02 -19.13
C TYR A 147 -9.70 9.22 -18.48
N LYS A 148 -9.98 10.41 -19.00
CA LYS A 148 -9.37 11.64 -18.50
C LYS A 148 -9.72 11.92 -17.03
N ASP A 149 -10.94 11.61 -16.63
CA ASP A 149 -11.41 11.75 -15.26
C ASP A 149 -12.40 10.63 -14.90
N MET A 150 -12.61 10.45 -13.59
CA MET A 150 -13.44 9.37 -13.08
C MET A 150 -14.94 9.57 -13.30
N THR A 151 -15.40 10.79 -13.58
CA THR A 151 -16.82 11.05 -13.89
C THR A 151 -17.13 10.49 -15.27
N VAL A 152 -16.28 10.80 -16.24
CA VAL A 152 -16.38 10.24 -17.61
C VAL A 152 -16.25 8.72 -17.56
N ALA A 153 -15.30 8.17 -16.78
CA ALA A 153 -15.15 6.73 -16.62
C ALA A 153 -16.45 6.08 -16.08
N LEU A 154 -17.07 6.68 -15.08
CA LEU A 154 -18.31 6.14 -14.51
C LEU A 154 -19.48 6.19 -15.50
N GLU A 155 -19.61 7.27 -16.25
CA GLU A 155 -20.68 7.35 -17.27
C GLU A 155 -20.46 6.35 -18.40
N ALA A 156 -19.22 6.14 -18.84
CA ALA A 156 -18.85 5.09 -19.79
C ALA A 156 -19.17 3.68 -19.24
N PHE A 157 -18.95 3.44 -17.95
CA PHE A 157 -19.35 2.20 -17.28
C PHE A 157 -20.86 2.00 -17.30
N LYS A 158 -21.62 3.03 -16.95
CA LYS A 158 -23.10 3.00 -17.01
C LYS A 158 -23.61 2.76 -18.43
N ALA A 159 -22.89 3.25 -19.43
CA ALA A 159 -23.18 3.02 -20.85
C ALA A 159 -22.79 1.60 -21.33
N GLY A 160 -22.12 0.79 -20.50
CA GLY A 160 -21.70 -0.57 -20.84
C GLY A 160 -20.43 -0.63 -21.70
N GLU A 161 -19.59 0.42 -21.69
CA GLU A 161 -18.35 0.42 -22.45
C GLU A 161 -17.29 -0.52 -21.87
N TYR A 162 -17.41 -0.91 -20.60
CA TYR A 162 -16.56 -1.91 -19.95
C TYR A 162 -17.29 -2.60 -18.80
N ASP A 163 -16.78 -3.75 -18.37
CA ASP A 163 -17.53 -4.73 -17.56
C ASP A 163 -17.30 -4.62 -16.06
N PHE A 164 -16.20 -4.00 -15.63
CA PHE A 164 -15.80 -4.00 -14.23
C PHE A 164 -15.12 -2.69 -13.84
N ILE A 165 -15.52 -2.15 -12.69
CA ILE A 165 -14.87 -1.02 -12.02
C ILE A 165 -14.70 -1.32 -10.54
N TYR A 166 -13.52 -1.01 -10.00
CA TYR A 166 -13.25 -1.01 -8.58
C TYR A 166 -13.35 0.42 -8.04
N GLU A 167 -14.31 0.67 -7.13
CA GLU A 167 -14.52 1.99 -6.55
C GLU A 167 -14.15 2.00 -5.08
N ASN A 168 -13.22 2.85 -4.71
CA ASN A 168 -12.76 3.07 -3.34
C ASN A 168 -13.06 4.48 -2.82
N HIS A 169 -13.74 5.32 -3.61
CA HIS A 169 -14.10 6.67 -3.21
C HIS A 169 -15.52 6.69 -2.61
N SER A 170 -15.60 6.92 -1.30
CA SER A 170 -16.84 6.83 -0.52
C SER A 170 -18.01 7.64 -1.07
N LYS A 171 -17.76 8.89 -1.50
CA LYS A 171 -18.82 9.75 -2.07
C LYS A 171 -19.38 9.16 -3.37
N ARG A 172 -18.52 8.75 -4.31
CA ARG A 172 -18.99 8.13 -5.56
C ARG A 172 -19.74 6.84 -5.28
N TRP A 173 -19.19 5.96 -4.44
CA TRP A 173 -19.85 4.74 -4.02
C TRP A 173 -21.24 4.99 -3.45
N ALA A 174 -21.40 6.00 -2.60
CA ALA A 174 -22.67 6.29 -1.94
C ALA A 174 -23.70 6.95 -2.87
N ARG A 175 -23.27 7.80 -3.81
CA ARG A 175 -24.16 8.68 -4.57
C ARG A 175 -24.23 8.38 -6.06
N ASP A 176 -23.11 8.06 -6.69
CA ASP A 176 -23.03 8.14 -8.14
C ASP A 176 -23.29 6.78 -8.81
N TYR A 177 -23.16 5.68 -8.05
CA TYR A 177 -23.48 4.31 -8.49
C TYR A 177 -24.97 4.03 -8.31
N SER A 178 -25.80 4.68 -9.12
CA SER A 178 -27.25 4.58 -9.13
C SER A 178 -27.80 4.84 -10.53
N GLY A 179 -29.07 4.53 -10.76
CA GLY A 179 -29.78 4.75 -12.01
C GLY A 179 -30.35 3.46 -12.63
N PRO A 180 -31.01 3.57 -13.80
CA PRO A 180 -31.83 2.47 -14.36
C PRO A 180 -31.07 1.15 -14.51
N ASN A 181 -29.81 1.15 -14.92
CA ASN A 181 -29.04 -0.08 -15.10
C ASN A 181 -28.72 -0.77 -13.78
N PHE A 182 -28.62 -0.02 -12.67
CA PHE A 182 -28.49 -0.58 -11.33
C PHE A 182 -29.84 -1.13 -10.84
N ASP A 183 -30.92 -0.37 -11.05
CA ASP A 183 -32.27 -0.71 -10.61
C ASP A 183 -32.77 -1.97 -11.31
N ASN A 184 -32.44 -2.14 -12.57
CA ASN A 184 -32.80 -3.30 -13.39
C ASN A 184 -31.85 -4.50 -13.26
N GLY A 185 -30.77 -4.37 -12.45
CA GLY A 185 -29.80 -5.44 -12.21
C GLY A 185 -28.86 -5.72 -13.37
N VAL A 186 -28.77 -4.85 -14.37
CA VAL A 186 -27.77 -4.92 -15.45
C VAL A 186 -26.38 -4.64 -14.89
N ILE A 187 -26.28 -3.68 -13.96
CA ILE A 187 -25.07 -3.40 -13.20
C ILE A 187 -25.28 -3.83 -11.76
N ILE A 188 -24.37 -4.66 -11.26
CA ILE A 188 -24.41 -5.16 -9.88
C ILE A 188 -23.41 -4.38 -9.04
N LYS A 189 -23.91 -3.65 -8.04
CA LYS A 189 -23.10 -2.99 -7.01
C LYS A 189 -22.87 -3.95 -5.85
N ARG A 190 -21.62 -4.31 -5.57
CA ARG A 190 -21.30 -5.28 -4.53
C ARG A 190 -20.18 -4.82 -3.62
N GLN A 191 -20.41 -4.85 -2.33
CA GLN A 191 -19.37 -4.68 -1.32
C GLN A 191 -18.86 -6.06 -0.90
N LEU A 192 -17.56 -6.30 -1.13
CA LEU A 192 -16.93 -7.57 -0.79
C LEU A 192 -16.23 -7.43 0.56
N LYS A 193 -16.63 -8.25 1.53
CA LYS A 193 -15.96 -8.37 2.81
C LYS A 193 -14.71 -9.25 2.66
N HIS A 194 -13.63 -8.89 3.33
CA HIS A 194 -12.39 -9.65 3.38
C HIS A 194 -11.73 -9.50 4.76
N SER A 195 -10.76 -10.34 5.06
CA SER A 195 -9.97 -10.31 6.30
C SER A 195 -8.51 -9.89 6.06
N ASN A 196 -8.23 -9.26 4.93
CA ASN A 196 -6.92 -8.70 4.68
C ASN A 196 -6.73 -7.45 5.53
N ASN A 197 -5.50 -7.23 6.00
CA ASN A 197 -5.17 -5.98 6.67
C ASN A 197 -5.55 -4.78 5.81
N THR A 198 -6.27 -3.82 6.40
CA THR A 198 -6.60 -2.55 5.76
C THR A 198 -5.54 -1.51 6.10
N GLY A 199 -5.22 -0.67 5.12
CA GLY A 199 -4.32 0.46 5.33
C GLY A 199 -4.93 1.51 6.27
N ILE A 200 -4.08 2.40 6.75
CA ILE A 200 -4.46 3.56 7.55
C ILE A 200 -4.42 4.79 6.65
N GLN A 201 -5.53 5.53 6.60
CA GLN A 201 -5.57 6.86 6.01
C GLN A 201 -5.65 7.90 7.12
N GLY A 202 -4.76 8.89 7.09
CA GLY A 202 -4.74 9.91 8.13
C GLY A 202 -3.70 10.99 7.87
N PHE A 203 -3.71 12.03 8.71
CA PHE A 203 -2.72 13.08 8.68
C PHE A 203 -1.51 12.68 9.53
N ILE A 204 -0.35 12.56 8.89
CA ILE A 204 0.90 12.15 9.54
C ILE A 204 1.66 13.38 10.02
N PHE A 205 1.93 13.46 11.32
CA PHE A 205 2.73 14.53 11.90
C PHE A 205 4.21 14.42 11.52
N ASN A 206 4.78 15.47 10.92
CA ASN A 206 6.21 15.54 10.73
C ASN A 206 6.89 15.88 12.07
N THR A 207 7.30 14.86 12.81
CA THR A 207 7.91 15.00 14.14
C THR A 207 9.30 15.64 14.14
N ARG A 208 9.87 15.95 12.97
CA ARG A 208 11.08 16.79 12.84
C ARG A 208 10.78 18.28 13.05
N LYS A 209 9.52 18.70 12.89
CA LYS A 209 9.07 20.07 13.22
C LYS A 209 8.94 20.22 14.74
N GLU A 210 9.45 21.33 15.28
CA GLU A 210 9.51 21.56 16.74
C GLU A 210 8.14 21.40 17.43
N ILE A 211 7.11 22.00 16.87
CA ILE A 211 5.76 21.92 17.39
C ILE A 211 5.25 20.47 17.52
N PHE A 212 5.66 19.57 16.63
CA PHE A 212 5.19 18.19 16.64
C PHE A 212 6.11 17.21 17.38
N LYS A 213 7.22 17.64 17.96
CA LYS A 213 8.05 16.79 18.83
C LYS A 213 7.31 16.41 20.11
N ASN A 214 6.55 17.34 20.68
CA ASN A 214 5.79 17.08 21.89
C ASN A 214 4.57 16.19 21.60
N ARG A 215 4.52 15.03 22.26
CA ARG A 215 3.43 14.07 22.12
C ARG A 215 2.06 14.64 22.51
N GLU A 216 2.01 15.42 23.59
CA GLU A 216 0.76 15.98 24.09
C GLU A 216 0.15 17.00 23.09
N ILE A 217 0.98 17.75 22.37
CA ILE A 217 0.51 18.64 21.30
C ILE A 217 -0.13 17.80 20.17
N ARG A 218 0.53 16.72 19.73
CA ARG A 218 -0.05 15.83 18.71
C ARG A 218 -1.38 15.26 19.18
N LYS A 219 -1.46 14.86 20.48
CA LYS A 219 -2.69 14.39 21.11
C LYS A 219 -3.80 15.45 21.07
N ALA A 220 -3.49 16.68 21.46
CA ALA A 220 -4.46 17.78 21.44
C ALA A 220 -5.00 18.08 20.03
N ILE A 221 -4.13 18.08 19.03
CA ILE A 221 -4.53 18.28 17.63
C ILE A 221 -5.39 17.10 17.13
N THR A 222 -5.07 15.87 17.50
CA THR A 222 -5.87 14.68 17.14
C THR A 222 -7.27 14.74 17.77
N LEU A 223 -7.39 15.25 19.00
CA LEU A 223 -8.69 15.48 19.67
C LEU A 223 -9.56 16.50 18.95
N ALA A 224 -8.94 17.48 18.29
CA ALA A 224 -9.65 18.51 17.54
C ALA A 224 -10.21 18.01 16.19
N PHE A 225 -9.83 16.81 15.73
CA PHE A 225 -10.35 16.25 14.50
C PHE A 225 -11.70 15.56 14.73
N ASP A 226 -12.78 16.12 14.20
CA ASP A 226 -14.11 15.54 14.27
C ASP A 226 -14.30 14.45 13.21
N PHE A 227 -13.82 13.25 13.56
CA PHE A 227 -13.95 12.07 12.69
C PHE A 227 -15.42 11.69 12.49
N LYS A 228 -16.25 11.78 13.55
CA LYS A 228 -17.65 11.40 13.45
C LYS A 228 -18.39 12.28 12.44
N TRP A 229 -18.27 13.60 12.58
CA TRP A 229 -18.87 14.52 11.61
C TRP A 229 -18.35 14.29 10.20
N SER A 230 -17.05 14.10 10.05
CA SER A 230 -16.42 13.84 8.74
C SER A 230 -16.94 12.55 8.12
N ASN A 231 -17.07 11.49 8.92
CA ASN A 231 -17.57 10.21 8.44
C ASN A 231 -19.04 10.29 8.04
N ASP A 232 -19.87 10.92 8.87
CA ASP A 232 -21.31 11.05 8.60
C ASP A 232 -21.57 11.93 7.35
N ASN A 233 -20.85 13.04 7.17
CA ASN A 233 -21.17 14.06 6.17
C ASN A 233 -20.31 14.00 4.90
N LEU A 234 -19.05 13.58 5.00
CA LEU A 234 -18.12 13.56 3.87
C LEU A 234 -17.86 12.14 3.35
N PHE A 235 -17.88 11.14 4.23
CA PHE A 235 -17.51 9.77 3.90
C PHE A 235 -18.68 8.79 3.91
N TYR A 236 -19.90 9.28 4.14
CA TYR A 236 -21.16 8.51 4.04
C TYR A 236 -21.15 7.25 4.90
N ASN A 237 -20.54 7.33 6.10
CA ASN A 237 -20.38 6.21 7.04
C ASN A 237 -19.63 4.99 6.46
N GLN A 238 -18.73 5.22 5.50
CA GLN A 238 -17.96 4.15 4.87
C GLN A 238 -16.64 3.83 5.59
N TYR A 239 -16.26 4.63 6.59
CA TYR A 239 -14.98 4.49 7.28
C TYR A 239 -15.18 4.17 8.75
N GLU A 240 -14.18 3.47 9.29
CA GLU A 240 -14.03 3.23 10.71
C GLU A 240 -12.72 3.86 11.21
N ARG A 241 -12.69 4.31 12.47
CA ARG A 241 -11.45 4.82 13.05
C ARG A 241 -10.50 3.67 13.31
N CYS A 242 -9.30 3.76 12.76
CA CYS A 242 -8.26 2.75 12.98
C CYS A 242 -7.63 2.93 14.37
N ASP A 243 -7.54 1.86 15.12
CA ASP A 243 -6.88 1.74 16.43
C ASP A 243 -5.73 0.71 16.44
N SER A 244 -5.52 0.03 15.32
CA SER A 244 -4.44 -0.93 15.10
C SER A 244 -3.78 -0.71 13.75
N TYR A 245 -2.47 -0.95 13.67
CA TYR A 245 -1.73 -1.01 12.39
C TYR A 245 -2.16 -2.20 11.51
N PHE A 246 -2.80 -3.19 12.10
CA PHE A 246 -3.25 -4.41 11.44
C PHE A 246 -4.77 -4.54 11.43
N SER A 247 -5.48 -3.41 11.38
CA SER A 247 -6.94 -3.37 11.35
C SER A 247 -7.52 -4.31 10.28
N ASN A 248 -8.67 -4.91 10.57
CA ASN A 248 -9.37 -5.88 9.72
C ASN A 248 -8.62 -7.21 9.50
N SER A 249 -7.62 -7.53 10.30
CA SER A 249 -6.90 -8.81 10.22
C SER A 249 -6.84 -9.51 11.57
N GLU A 250 -6.44 -10.76 11.59
CA GLU A 250 -6.21 -11.55 12.81
C GLU A 250 -5.09 -10.98 13.70
N LEU A 251 -4.22 -10.14 13.13
CA LEU A 251 -3.14 -9.46 13.84
C LEU A 251 -3.58 -8.13 14.46
N SER A 252 -4.85 -7.75 14.33
CA SER A 252 -5.37 -6.51 14.91
C SER A 252 -5.24 -6.56 16.44
N ALA A 253 -4.60 -5.54 17.00
CA ALA A 253 -4.45 -5.45 18.45
C ALA A 253 -5.80 -5.26 19.14
N SER A 254 -6.03 -5.98 20.23
CA SER A 254 -7.14 -5.70 21.14
C SER A 254 -6.77 -4.56 22.09
N ILE A 255 -7.78 -3.80 22.54
CA ILE A 255 -7.58 -2.71 23.51
C ILE A 255 -7.03 -3.24 24.86
N VAL A 256 -7.41 -4.47 25.21
CA VAL A 256 -6.94 -5.15 26.43
C VAL A 256 -6.01 -6.29 26.02
N PRO A 257 -4.74 -6.26 26.41
CA PRO A 257 -3.82 -7.35 26.15
C PRO A 257 -4.30 -8.67 26.76
N SER A 258 -4.14 -9.76 26.01
CA SER A 258 -4.35 -11.12 26.51
C SER A 258 -3.33 -11.50 27.59
N ASP A 259 -3.62 -12.54 28.36
CA ASP A 259 -2.68 -13.03 29.40
C ASP A 259 -1.33 -13.45 28.78
N ASN A 260 -1.33 -14.03 27.58
CA ASN A 260 -0.12 -14.41 26.86
C ASN A 260 0.73 -13.18 26.46
N GLU A 261 0.09 -12.11 25.99
CA GLU A 261 0.77 -10.84 25.68
C GLU A 261 1.33 -10.19 26.95
N VAL A 262 0.60 -10.25 28.06
CA VAL A 262 1.07 -9.78 29.37
C VAL A 262 2.31 -10.56 29.84
N MET A 263 2.29 -11.89 29.71
CA MET A 263 3.44 -12.73 30.06
C MET A 263 4.65 -12.45 29.17
N LEU A 264 4.43 -12.33 27.86
CA LEU A 264 5.49 -12.02 26.90
C LEU A 264 6.10 -10.65 27.16
N ALA A 265 5.27 -9.63 27.36
CA ALA A 265 5.73 -8.29 27.68
C ALA A 265 6.57 -8.25 28.97
N LYS A 266 6.15 -8.99 30.03
CA LYS A 266 6.91 -9.13 31.26
C LYS A 266 8.27 -9.79 31.02
N LYS A 267 8.31 -10.83 30.18
CA LYS A 267 9.55 -11.52 29.78
C LYS A 267 10.51 -10.60 29.02
N LEU A 268 9.97 -9.71 28.19
CA LEU A 268 10.73 -8.74 27.39
C LEU A 268 11.04 -7.43 28.13
N GLY A 269 10.67 -7.30 29.41
CA GLY A 269 10.86 -6.08 30.20
C GLY A 269 10.00 -4.89 29.74
N ILE A 270 8.94 -5.15 28.97
CA ILE A 270 8.01 -4.14 28.47
C ILE A 270 7.01 -3.78 29.59
N ASN A 271 6.97 -2.50 29.96
CA ASN A 271 6.03 -2.04 30.98
C ASN A 271 4.62 -1.84 30.40
N LEU A 272 3.74 -2.82 30.64
CA LEU A 272 2.33 -2.78 30.23
C LEU A 272 1.43 -1.94 31.17
N ASN A 273 1.94 -1.41 32.29
CA ASN A 273 1.13 -0.53 33.15
C ASN A 273 0.67 0.72 32.39
N ARG A 274 1.40 1.12 31.36
CA ARG A 274 0.98 2.16 30.43
C ARG A 274 -0.28 1.79 29.64
N LEU A 275 -0.53 0.52 29.35
CA LEU A 275 -1.71 0.04 28.63
C LEU A 275 -2.88 -0.22 29.54
N LYS A 276 -2.62 -0.59 30.82
CA LYS A 276 -3.66 -0.82 31.83
C LYS A 276 -4.25 0.49 32.39
N ASN A 277 -3.46 1.55 32.44
CA ASN A 277 -3.95 2.86 32.83
C ASN A 277 -4.71 3.47 31.66
N LYS A 278 -6.01 3.72 31.83
CA LYS A 278 -6.89 4.42 30.86
C LYS A 278 -6.30 5.74 30.33
N GLU A 279 -5.29 6.29 30.97
CA GLU A 279 -4.53 7.48 30.58
C GLU A 279 -3.78 7.31 29.25
N HIS A 280 -3.51 6.07 28.80
CA HIS A 280 -2.81 5.78 27.55
C HIS A 280 -3.75 5.33 26.42
N ASN A 281 -4.96 4.92 26.76
CA ASN A 281 -5.99 4.69 25.77
C ASN A 281 -6.51 6.06 25.31
N PHE A 282 -5.88 6.55 24.25
CA PHE A 282 -6.31 7.76 23.57
C PHE A 282 -7.64 7.48 22.88
N ILE A 283 -8.70 7.37 23.68
CA ILE A 283 -10.06 7.23 23.19
C ILE A 283 -10.54 8.63 22.81
N VAL A 284 -10.58 8.89 21.53
CA VAL A 284 -11.28 10.07 21.03
C VAL A 284 -12.76 9.85 21.24
N ASN A 285 -13.38 10.68 22.06
CA ASN A 285 -14.82 10.64 22.30
C ASN A 285 -15.55 11.03 20.99
N ASN A 286 -16.73 10.46 20.75
CA ASN A 286 -17.61 10.88 19.65
C ASN A 286 -18.23 12.29 19.88
N ASN A 287 -18.03 12.89 21.05
CA ASN A 287 -18.45 14.25 21.34
C ASN A 287 -17.28 15.22 21.13
N ILE A 288 -17.29 15.94 20.02
CA ILE A 288 -16.22 16.89 19.66
C ILE A 288 -16.04 17.99 20.72
N ARG A 289 -17.11 18.44 21.38
CA ARG A 289 -17.01 19.48 22.42
C ARG A 289 -16.13 19.00 23.57
N ASN A 290 -16.32 17.75 24.04
CA ASN A 290 -15.51 17.18 25.11
C ASN A 290 -14.04 17.04 24.68
N ASN A 291 -13.81 16.63 23.45
CA ASN A 291 -12.47 16.52 22.87
C ASN A 291 -11.77 17.88 22.79
N LEU A 292 -12.48 18.93 22.39
CA LEU A 292 -11.94 20.31 22.32
C LEU A 292 -11.63 20.87 23.72
N ILE A 293 -12.46 20.57 24.71
CA ILE A 293 -12.19 20.95 26.11
C ILE A 293 -10.92 20.27 26.59
N GLU A 294 -10.75 18.99 26.31
CA GLU A 294 -9.55 18.26 26.71
C GLU A 294 -8.30 18.75 25.95
N ALA A 295 -8.42 19.00 24.65
CA ALA A 295 -7.35 19.59 23.85
C ALA A 295 -6.91 20.94 24.43
N LYS A 296 -7.87 21.80 24.80
CA LYS A 296 -7.59 23.09 25.43
C LYS A 296 -6.82 22.91 26.75
N LYS A 297 -7.26 22.01 27.63
CA LYS A 297 -6.56 21.72 28.90
C LYS A 297 -5.11 21.30 28.66
N ILE A 298 -4.86 20.50 27.62
CA ILE A 298 -3.50 20.08 27.26
C ILE A 298 -2.66 21.29 26.85
N PHE A 299 -3.19 22.16 25.99
CA PHE A 299 -2.49 23.38 25.58
C PHE A 299 -2.24 24.32 26.76
N ASP A 300 -3.25 24.56 27.61
CA ASP A 300 -3.12 25.40 28.80
C ASP A 300 -2.02 24.86 29.74
N LYS A 301 -1.99 23.54 29.99
CA LYS A 301 -0.97 22.89 30.83
C LYS A 301 0.45 23.05 30.26
N LEU A 302 0.57 23.16 28.95
CA LEU A 302 1.85 23.36 28.25
C LEU A 302 2.21 24.85 28.10
N GLY A 303 1.40 25.76 28.65
CA GLY A 303 1.64 27.20 28.63
C GLY A 303 1.23 27.90 27.32
N TYR A 304 0.47 27.22 26.46
CA TYR A 304 -0.07 27.80 25.24
C TYR A 304 -1.29 28.69 25.58
N ASN A 305 -1.42 29.82 24.90
CA ASN A 305 -2.49 30.77 25.15
C ASN A 305 -3.24 31.15 23.87
N VAL A 306 -4.54 31.36 24.00
CA VAL A 306 -5.37 31.84 22.90
C VAL A 306 -5.53 33.37 23.02
N VAL A 307 -5.06 34.11 22.02
CA VAL A 307 -5.18 35.56 21.89
C VAL A 307 -5.83 35.88 20.56
N ASN A 308 -6.92 36.61 20.57
CA ASN A 308 -7.67 37.01 19.36
C ASN A 308 -7.99 35.79 18.45
N ASN A 309 -8.50 34.72 19.03
CA ASN A 309 -8.84 33.46 18.35
C ASN A 309 -7.63 32.74 17.66
N LYS A 310 -6.42 33.05 18.07
CA LYS A 310 -5.20 32.37 17.56
C LYS A 310 -4.45 31.79 18.74
N LEU A 311 -3.90 30.61 18.53
CA LEU A 311 -3.08 29.90 19.54
C LEU A 311 -1.64 30.35 19.44
N PHE A 312 -1.03 30.65 20.58
CA PHE A 312 0.38 31.05 20.70
C PHE A 312 1.12 30.11 21.63
N SER A 313 2.36 29.82 21.32
CA SER A 313 3.28 29.03 22.13
C SER A 313 3.69 29.80 23.41
N PRO A 314 4.29 29.12 24.41
CA PRO A 314 4.87 29.79 25.58
C PRO A 314 5.91 30.85 25.24
N GLN A 315 6.53 30.76 24.06
CA GLN A 315 7.52 31.72 23.55
C GLN A 315 6.87 32.89 22.80
N GLY A 316 5.56 32.91 22.70
CA GLY A 316 4.83 33.97 22.00
C GLY A 316 4.74 33.77 20.47
N GLU A 317 5.15 32.61 19.97
CA GLU A 317 5.04 32.29 18.56
C GLU A 317 3.63 31.81 18.21
N LYS A 318 3.08 32.30 17.12
CA LYS A 318 1.79 31.82 16.61
C LYS A 318 1.89 30.37 16.15
N VAL A 319 0.93 29.55 16.57
CA VAL A 319 0.85 28.15 16.13
C VAL A 319 0.26 28.10 14.73
N GLU A 320 1.11 27.76 13.77
CA GLU A 320 0.72 27.60 12.37
C GLU A 320 1.39 26.36 11.79
N PHE A 321 0.66 25.61 10.98
CA PHE A 321 1.19 24.50 10.21
C PHE A 321 0.36 24.27 8.93
N SER A 322 0.95 23.63 7.95
CA SER A 322 0.30 23.32 6.68
C SER A 322 0.07 21.83 6.55
N PHE A 323 -0.99 21.46 5.82
CA PHE A 323 -1.22 20.12 5.34
C PHE A 323 -0.62 20.00 3.93
N LEU A 324 0.21 18.98 3.72
CA LEU A 324 0.64 18.56 2.40
C LEU A 324 -0.31 17.45 1.96
N LEU A 325 -1.06 17.72 0.90
CA LEU A 325 -1.99 16.75 0.30
C LEU A 325 -1.35 16.21 -0.98
N ALA A 326 -1.56 14.89 -1.25
CA ALA A 326 -1.12 14.22 -2.47
C ALA A 326 -2.10 14.47 -3.62
#